data_03b40384ee42de108f4814865e7a604d
#
_entry.id   03b40384ee42de108f4814865e7a604d
#
_cell.length_a   1.000
_cell.length_b   1.000
_cell.length_c   1.000
_cell.angle_alpha   90.00
_cell.angle_beta   90.00
_cell.angle_gamma   90.00
#
_symmetry.space_group_name_H-M   'P 1'
#
loop_
_entity.id
_entity.type
_entity.pdbx_description
1 polymer ?
#
loop_
_entity_poly.entity_id
_entity_poly.type
_entity_poly.pdbx_seq_one_letter_code
_entity_poly.pdbx_strand_id
1 'polypeptide(L)'
;LNYFSLNAEYRINKNFSARFGKGTTFIGNGYRSMLLSTNHTPYPYFTFITEFWKVKYYNHFTTFYDIYNSDISQKKHGAFHYLDYAVNNNLTIGLFEAIIWQSSDENFERGFDVHYLNPIIFYRPVEFSKHSPDNALIGLNIDYSFKAVNLYGQLLIDDLNINRYENTGDGFFQNKLAFQLGVKSQFSINEHKFNFLSEFNQAQPYTYAHKHPMQNYTHM
;
A
#
# COMPACT_ATOMS: atom_id res chain seq x y z
N LEU A 1 5.86 -12.20 -21.28
CA LEU A 1 5.73 -11.04 -20.41
C LEU A 1 6.99 -10.18 -20.54
N ASN A 2 6.86 -8.99 -21.17
CA ASN A 2 7.99 -8.08 -21.29
C ASN A 2 8.16 -7.30 -19.97
N TYR A 3 9.13 -7.69 -19.18
CA TYR A 3 9.53 -6.97 -17.97
C TYR A 3 10.40 -5.78 -18.34
N PHE A 4 9.81 -4.61 -18.48
CA PHE A 4 10.57 -3.36 -18.53
C PHE A 4 10.02 -2.37 -17.53
N SER A 5 10.89 -1.54 -16.99
CA SER A 5 10.55 -0.45 -16.07
C SER A 5 11.06 0.85 -16.67
N LEU A 6 10.21 1.86 -16.72
CA LEU A 6 10.52 3.20 -17.17
C LEU A 6 9.83 4.20 -16.27
N ASN A 7 10.59 5.14 -15.71
CA ASN A 7 10.07 6.16 -14.81
C ASN A 7 10.51 7.54 -15.28
N ALA A 8 9.61 8.50 -15.18
CA ALA A 8 9.92 9.91 -15.32
C ALA A 8 9.39 10.67 -14.11
N GLU A 9 10.18 11.58 -13.61
CA GLU A 9 9.79 12.48 -12.51
C GLU A 9 9.96 13.92 -12.95
N TYR A 10 8.93 14.73 -12.73
CA TYR A 10 8.94 16.15 -13.00
C TYR A 10 8.71 16.92 -11.70
N ARG A 11 9.67 17.73 -11.32
CA ARG A 11 9.55 18.62 -10.16
C ARG A 11 8.90 19.93 -10.59
N ILE A 12 7.66 20.14 -10.17
CA ILE A 12 6.86 21.33 -10.49
C ILE A 12 7.43 22.54 -9.73
N ASN A 13 7.72 22.35 -8.45
CA ASN A 13 8.37 23.36 -7.59
C ASN A 13 8.98 22.65 -6.34
N LYS A 14 9.38 23.45 -5.33
CA LYS A 14 9.99 22.91 -4.11
C LYS A 14 9.07 21.98 -3.29
N ASN A 15 7.75 22.10 -3.45
CA ASN A 15 6.76 21.39 -2.67
C ASN A 15 6.03 20.29 -3.46
N PHE A 16 6.03 20.36 -4.80
CA PHE A 16 5.24 19.48 -5.64
C PHE A 16 6.09 18.82 -6.70
N SER A 17 5.93 17.51 -6.83
CA SER A 17 6.47 16.74 -7.96
C SER A 17 5.44 15.72 -8.46
N ALA A 18 5.57 15.34 -9.71
CA ALA A 18 4.78 14.31 -10.37
C ALA A 18 5.70 13.23 -10.91
N ARG A 19 5.37 11.99 -10.67
CA ARG A 19 6.09 10.81 -11.19
C ARG A 19 5.12 9.96 -12.00
N PHE A 20 5.54 9.50 -13.13
CA PHE A 20 4.74 8.62 -13.98
C PHE A 20 5.64 7.62 -14.69
N GLY A 21 5.05 6.48 -15.04
CA GLY A 21 5.81 5.44 -15.72
C GLY A 21 5.17 4.07 -15.62
N LYS A 22 5.99 3.06 -15.87
CA LYS A 22 5.69 1.66 -15.61
C LYS A 22 6.79 1.10 -14.71
N GLY A 23 6.40 0.55 -13.56
CA GLY A 23 7.36 0.08 -12.56
C GLY A 23 6.68 -0.50 -11.33
N THR A 24 7.43 -0.59 -10.26
CA THR A 24 6.96 -1.04 -8.97
C THR A 24 7.16 0.07 -7.93
N THR A 25 6.31 0.11 -6.93
CA THR A 25 6.39 1.08 -5.83
C THR A 25 6.49 0.33 -4.51
N PHE A 26 7.35 0.81 -3.60
CA PHE A 26 7.54 0.24 -2.29
C PHE A 26 7.25 1.28 -1.20
N ILE A 27 6.47 0.89 -0.20
CA ILE A 27 6.16 1.73 0.97
C ILE A 27 6.60 1.00 2.23
N GLY A 28 7.52 1.59 2.97
CA GLY A 28 8.07 1.07 4.22
C GLY A 28 9.58 1.00 4.23
N ASN A 29 10.15 0.54 5.34
CA ASN A 29 11.59 0.44 5.57
C ASN A 29 12.09 -1.00 5.67
N GLY A 30 11.21 -2.00 5.53
CA GLY A 30 11.53 -3.42 5.61
C GLY A 30 12.25 -3.99 4.39
N TYR A 31 12.58 -5.26 4.47
CA TYR A 31 12.92 -6.08 3.31
C TYR A 31 11.65 -6.40 2.50
N ARG A 32 10.55 -6.63 3.20
CA ARG A 32 9.20 -6.75 2.64
C ARG A 32 8.34 -5.56 3.09
N SER A 33 7.14 -5.46 2.53
CA SER A 33 6.13 -4.51 2.98
C SER A 33 4.77 -5.17 3.04
N MET A 34 4.01 -4.88 4.12
CA MET A 34 2.61 -5.24 4.26
C MET A 34 1.70 -4.24 3.53
N LEU A 35 2.21 -3.06 3.19
CA LEU A 35 1.45 -1.99 2.55
C LEU A 35 1.55 -2.08 1.03
N LEU A 36 2.67 -1.71 0.45
CA LEU A 36 2.92 -1.80 -0.98
C LEU A 36 4.35 -2.30 -1.20
N SER A 37 4.50 -3.43 -1.89
CA SER A 37 5.78 -4.08 -2.11
C SER A 37 6.16 -4.11 -3.59
N THR A 38 7.41 -4.44 -3.89
CA THR A 38 7.91 -4.61 -5.26
C THR A 38 7.78 -6.05 -5.76
N ASN A 39 7.10 -6.91 -5.03
CA ASN A 39 7.04 -8.36 -5.28
C ASN A 39 5.90 -8.73 -6.24
N HIS A 40 5.82 -8.01 -7.35
CA HIS A 40 4.78 -8.15 -8.38
C HIS A 40 5.31 -7.67 -9.74
N THR A 41 4.52 -7.86 -10.80
CA THR A 41 4.86 -7.36 -12.13
C THR A 41 4.79 -5.82 -12.19
N PRO A 42 5.66 -5.16 -12.99
CA PRO A 42 5.58 -3.72 -13.19
C PRO A 42 4.24 -3.29 -13.81
N TYR A 43 3.64 -2.26 -13.27
CA TYR A 43 2.37 -1.68 -13.70
C TYR A 43 2.51 -0.20 -14.08
N PRO A 44 1.66 0.33 -14.97
CA PRO A 44 1.60 1.75 -15.25
C PRO A 44 1.07 2.50 -14.05
N TYR A 45 1.69 3.65 -13.73
CA TYR A 45 1.29 4.46 -12.59
C TYR A 45 1.48 5.95 -12.83
N PHE A 46 0.75 6.72 -12.05
CA PHE A 46 0.93 8.15 -11.85
C PHE A 46 0.96 8.43 -10.34
N THR A 47 1.96 9.19 -9.90
CA THR A 47 2.10 9.58 -8.49
C THR A 47 2.24 11.09 -8.41
N PHE A 48 1.39 11.74 -7.64
CA PHE A 48 1.55 13.14 -7.26
C PHE A 48 2.11 13.19 -5.85
N ILE A 49 3.20 13.92 -5.66
CA ILE A 49 3.94 14.02 -4.40
C ILE A 49 3.88 15.46 -3.91
N THR A 50 3.43 15.62 -2.67
CA THR A 50 3.41 16.91 -1.97
C THR A 50 4.36 16.84 -0.78
N GLU A 51 5.28 17.79 -0.70
CA GLU A 51 6.22 17.90 0.43
C GLU A 51 6.04 19.28 1.08
N PHE A 52 5.64 19.28 2.34
CA PHE A 52 5.48 20.51 3.09
C PHE A 52 5.88 20.29 4.55
N TRP A 53 6.83 21.13 5.04
CA TRP A 53 7.35 21.07 6.39
C TRP A 53 7.88 19.66 6.72
N LYS A 54 7.23 18.93 7.64
CA LYS A 54 7.58 17.57 8.07
C LYS A 54 6.69 16.49 7.44
N VAL A 55 5.85 16.85 6.50
CA VAL A 55 4.91 15.95 5.84
C VAL A 55 5.32 15.71 4.41
N LYS A 56 5.34 14.45 4.01
CA LYS A 56 5.41 14.03 2.62
C LYS A 56 4.20 13.20 2.29
N TYR A 57 3.46 13.60 1.27
CA TYR A 57 2.19 12.98 0.92
C TYR A 57 2.21 12.48 -0.51
N TYR A 58 1.85 11.23 -0.69
CA TYR A 58 1.80 10.54 -1.96
C TYR A 58 0.36 10.22 -2.33
N ASN A 59 -0.06 10.65 -3.51
CA ASN A 59 -1.25 10.18 -4.20
C ASN A 59 -0.80 9.33 -5.37
N HIS A 60 -0.97 8.04 -5.28
CA HIS A 60 -0.48 7.08 -6.26
C HIS A 60 -1.66 6.35 -6.91
N PHE A 61 -1.75 6.45 -8.23
CA PHE A 61 -2.82 5.86 -9.04
C PHE A 61 -2.22 4.87 -10.02
N THR A 62 -2.88 3.73 -10.19
CA THR A 62 -2.36 2.66 -11.03
C THR A 62 -3.46 1.85 -11.69
N THR A 63 -3.08 1.16 -12.76
CA THR A 63 -3.91 0.17 -13.42
C THR A 63 -3.16 -1.15 -13.44
N PHE A 64 -3.79 -2.19 -12.92
CA PHE A 64 -3.29 -3.54 -12.93
C PHE A 64 -3.97 -4.35 -14.05
N TYR A 65 -3.22 -5.30 -14.58
CA TYR A 65 -3.74 -6.31 -15.51
C TYR A 65 -3.60 -7.65 -14.82
N ASP A 66 -4.73 -8.28 -14.55
CA ASP A 66 -4.78 -9.58 -13.88
C ASP A 66 -5.37 -10.65 -14.81
N ILE A 67 -4.93 -11.88 -14.67
CA ILE A 67 -5.44 -13.01 -15.44
C ILE A 67 -6.57 -13.63 -14.62
N TYR A 68 -7.80 -13.37 -15.05
CA TYR A 68 -8.98 -13.92 -14.38
C TYR A 68 -9.26 -15.37 -14.81
N ASN A 69 -9.16 -15.64 -16.10
CA ASN A 69 -9.20 -16.97 -16.71
C ASN A 69 -8.04 -17.10 -17.70
N SER A 70 -7.64 -18.30 -18.04
CA SER A 70 -6.45 -18.60 -18.88
C SER A 70 -6.27 -17.77 -20.14
N ASP A 71 -7.33 -17.11 -20.62
CA ASP A 71 -7.34 -16.39 -21.89
C ASP A 71 -7.82 -14.93 -21.79
N ILE A 72 -8.28 -14.46 -20.61
CA ILE A 72 -8.88 -13.13 -20.45
C ILE A 72 -8.09 -12.33 -19.40
N SER A 73 -7.35 -11.33 -19.88
CA SER A 73 -6.75 -10.31 -19.04
C SER A 73 -7.80 -9.26 -18.69
N GLN A 74 -8.13 -9.13 -17.43
CA GLN A 74 -9.02 -8.08 -16.93
C GLN A 74 -8.23 -6.95 -16.27
N LYS A 75 -8.83 -5.74 -16.29
CA LYS A 75 -8.25 -4.55 -15.68
C LYS A 75 -8.86 -4.32 -14.32
N LYS A 76 -8.01 -4.01 -13.35
CA LYS A 76 -8.40 -3.41 -12.08
C LYS A 76 -7.58 -2.15 -11.85
N HIS A 77 -8.11 -1.24 -11.08
CA HIS A 77 -7.47 0.02 -10.76
C HIS A 77 -7.18 0.10 -9.28
N GLY A 78 -6.17 0.87 -8.93
CA GLY A 78 -5.80 1.15 -7.56
C GLY A 78 -5.52 2.62 -7.34
N ALA A 79 -5.99 3.15 -6.23
CA ALA A 79 -5.62 4.44 -5.71
C ALA A 79 -5.07 4.26 -4.30
N PHE A 80 -3.89 4.84 -4.06
CA PHE A 80 -3.16 4.71 -2.81
C PHE A 80 -2.80 6.08 -2.29
N HIS A 81 -3.03 6.29 -1.02
CA HIS A 81 -2.57 7.46 -0.30
C HIS A 81 -1.56 7.05 0.77
N TYR A 82 -0.46 7.76 0.83
CA TYR A 82 0.51 7.56 1.89
C TYR A 82 0.98 8.91 2.41
N LEU A 83 0.67 9.17 3.68
CA LEU A 83 1.13 10.35 4.40
C LEU A 83 2.26 9.96 5.32
N ASP A 84 3.44 10.50 5.07
CA ASP A 84 4.65 10.29 5.85
C ASP A 84 4.93 11.54 6.69
N TYR A 85 4.94 11.39 8.01
CA TYR A 85 5.11 12.48 8.96
C TYR A 85 6.36 12.26 9.82
N ALA A 86 7.36 13.12 9.62
CA ALA A 86 8.56 13.15 10.46
C ALA A 86 8.25 13.85 11.79
N VAL A 87 7.89 13.09 12.82
CA VAL A 87 7.60 13.59 14.17
C VAL A 87 8.80 14.34 14.71
N ASN A 88 9.97 13.73 14.62
CA ASN A 88 11.27 14.31 14.96
C ASN A 88 12.36 13.67 14.09
N ASN A 89 13.63 13.95 14.39
CA ASN A 89 14.76 13.45 13.59
C ASN A 89 14.95 11.92 13.66
N ASN A 90 14.29 11.26 14.61
CA ASN A 90 14.45 9.84 14.88
C ASN A 90 13.18 9.03 14.57
N LEU A 91 12.00 9.67 14.61
CA LEU A 91 10.71 9.00 14.50
C LEU A 91 9.92 9.54 13.32
N THR A 92 9.53 8.63 12.44
CA THR A 92 8.59 8.87 11.35
C THR A 92 7.37 7.96 11.50
N ILE A 93 6.19 8.50 11.25
CA ILE A 93 4.92 7.78 11.27
C ILE A 93 4.26 7.97 9.91
N GLY A 94 3.88 6.87 9.27
CA GLY A 94 3.21 6.84 7.99
C GLY A 94 1.78 6.33 8.12
N LEU A 95 0.82 7.03 7.51
CA LEU A 95 -0.56 6.58 7.36
C LEU A 95 -0.78 6.18 5.91
N PHE A 96 -1.35 5.00 5.73
CA PHE A 96 -1.59 4.41 4.42
C PHE A 96 -3.07 4.12 4.24
N GLU A 97 -3.57 4.38 3.05
CA GLU A 97 -4.88 3.95 2.58
C GLU A 97 -4.77 3.48 1.14
N ALA A 98 -5.48 2.43 0.83
CA ALA A 98 -5.60 1.91 -0.53
C ALA A 98 -7.05 1.59 -0.83
N ILE A 99 -7.44 1.79 -2.09
CA ILE A 99 -8.67 1.25 -2.64
C ILE A 99 -8.38 0.56 -3.96
N ILE A 100 -8.96 -0.63 -4.13
CA ILE A 100 -8.86 -1.43 -5.36
C ILE A 100 -10.27 -1.65 -5.90
N TRP A 101 -10.45 -1.37 -7.18
CA TRP A 101 -11.73 -1.59 -7.86
C TRP A 101 -11.56 -2.24 -9.22
N GLN A 102 -12.56 -3.01 -9.58
CA GLN A 102 -12.67 -3.67 -10.86
C GLN A 102 -13.11 -2.67 -11.94
N SER A 103 -12.51 -2.76 -13.13
CA SER A 103 -12.84 -1.88 -14.27
C SER A 103 -14.21 -2.21 -14.88
N SER A 104 -14.56 -3.49 -14.94
CA SER A 104 -15.81 -3.98 -15.54
C SER A 104 -16.16 -5.36 -15.01
N ASP A 105 -17.43 -5.71 -15.02
CA ASP A 105 -17.93 -7.06 -14.84
C ASP A 105 -19.05 -7.36 -15.89
N GLU A 106 -19.78 -8.46 -15.73
CA GLU A 106 -20.86 -8.84 -16.66
C GLU A 106 -22.03 -7.84 -16.70
N ASN A 107 -22.18 -7.00 -15.68
CA ASN A 107 -23.32 -6.10 -15.49
C ASN A 107 -22.97 -4.62 -15.63
N PHE A 108 -21.68 -4.25 -15.56
CA PHE A 108 -21.26 -2.86 -15.65
C PHE A 108 -19.88 -2.68 -16.29
N GLU A 109 -19.69 -1.53 -16.90
CA GLU A 109 -18.41 -1.02 -17.37
C GLU A 109 -18.16 0.35 -16.72
N ARG A 110 -17.18 0.41 -15.78
CA ARG A 110 -16.92 1.59 -14.97
C ARG A 110 -15.63 2.30 -15.36
N GLY A 111 -14.62 1.52 -15.77
CA GLY A 111 -13.28 2.05 -16.06
C GLY A 111 -12.61 2.66 -14.83
N PHE A 112 -11.82 3.72 -15.07
CA PHE A 112 -11.16 4.47 -14.00
C PHE A 112 -12.17 5.45 -13.34
N ASP A 113 -12.41 5.29 -12.04
CA ASP A 113 -13.35 6.14 -11.32
C ASP A 113 -12.67 7.42 -10.80
N VAL A 114 -13.08 8.55 -11.37
CA VAL A 114 -12.53 9.88 -11.04
C VAL A 114 -12.79 10.32 -9.59
N HIS A 115 -13.76 9.72 -8.89
CA HIS A 115 -14.03 10.04 -7.49
C HIS A 115 -12.87 9.63 -6.59
N TYR A 116 -12.08 8.62 -7.00
CA TYR A 116 -10.89 8.18 -6.29
C TYR A 116 -9.64 9.03 -6.58
N LEU A 117 -9.77 10.09 -7.39
CA LEU A 117 -8.73 11.13 -7.51
C LEU A 117 -8.75 12.14 -6.34
N ASN A 118 -9.70 12.01 -5.43
CA ASN A 118 -9.73 12.87 -4.24
C ASN A 118 -8.43 12.71 -3.44
N PRO A 119 -7.65 13.80 -3.23
CA PRO A 119 -6.37 13.71 -2.54
C PRO A 119 -6.49 13.61 -1.02
N ILE A 120 -7.69 13.51 -0.47
CA ILE A 120 -7.91 13.41 0.98
C ILE A 120 -7.92 11.92 1.35
N ILE A 121 -7.09 11.55 2.36
CA ILE A 121 -7.12 10.22 2.99
C ILE A 121 -8.53 9.95 3.52
N PHE A 122 -8.91 8.68 3.57
CA PHE A 122 -10.18 8.09 3.97
C PHE A 122 -11.19 7.94 2.83
N TYR A 123 -10.89 7.01 1.93
CA TYR A 123 -11.82 6.58 0.89
C TYR A 123 -13.05 5.82 1.42
N ARG A 124 -12.96 5.27 2.63
CA ARG A 124 -14.10 4.54 3.23
C ARG A 124 -15.41 5.32 3.21
N PRO A 125 -15.46 6.63 3.52
CA PRO A 125 -16.69 7.40 3.36
C PRO A 125 -17.21 7.46 1.92
N VAL A 126 -16.33 7.46 0.93
CA VAL A 126 -16.69 7.47 -0.50
C VAL A 126 -17.25 6.11 -0.90
N GLU A 127 -16.62 5.02 -0.47
CA GLU A 127 -17.07 3.65 -0.67
C GLU A 127 -18.47 3.43 -0.06
N PHE A 128 -18.67 3.80 1.19
CA PHE A 128 -19.96 3.71 1.86
C PHE A 128 -21.06 4.52 1.17
N SER A 129 -20.76 5.71 0.69
CA SER A 129 -21.75 6.57 0.01
C SER A 129 -22.20 5.98 -1.33
N LYS A 130 -21.37 5.18 -1.96
CA LYS A 130 -21.64 4.54 -3.26
C LYS A 130 -22.23 3.14 -3.16
N HIS A 131 -22.28 2.53 -1.96
CA HIS A 131 -22.58 1.10 -1.78
C HIS A 131 -21.73 0.21 -2.70
N SER A 132 -20.48 0.65 -2.94
CA SER A 132 -19.57 0.00 -3.84
C SER A 132 -18.97 -1.27 -3.21
N PRO A 133 -18.78 -2.35 -3.96
CA PRO A 133 -18.11 -3.55 -3.48
C PRO A 133 -16.58 -3.43 -3.47
N ASP A 134 -16.04 -2.22 -3.62
CA ASP A 134 -14.60 -1.99 -3.77
C ASP A 134 -13.83 -2.36 -2.49
N ASN A 135 -12.60 -2.80 -2.64
CA ASN A 135 -11.77 -3.23 -1.52
C ASN A 135 -10.94 -2.06 -0.98
N ALA A 136 -11.15 -1.69 0.28
CA ALA A 136 -10.46 -0.60 0.97
C ALA A 136 -9.60 -1.12 2.13
N LEU A 137 -8.32 -0.73 2.16
CA LEU A 137 -7.35 -1.11 3.17
C LEU A 137 -6.77 0.13 3.84
N ILE A 138 -6.49 0.01 5.13
CA ILE A 138 -5.83 1.06 5.93
C ILE A 138 -4.56 0.49 6.53
N GLY A 139 -3.51 1.30 6.58
CA GLY A 139 -2.23 0.89 7.13
C GLY A 139 -1.52 1.96 7.95
N LEU A 140 -0.66 1.48 8.83
CA LEU A 140 0.25 2.28 9.65
C LEU A 140 1.67 1.81 9.38
N ASN A 141 2.59 2.77 9.22
CA ASN A 141 4.02 2.53 9.15
C ASN A 141 4.72 3.32 10.25
N ILE A 142 5.66 2.70 10.95
CA ILE A 142 6.47 3.36 11.98
C ILE A 142 7.94 3.07 11.68
N ASP A 143 8.76 4.11 11.74
CA ASP A 143 10.20 4.03 11.61
C ASP A 143 10.86 4.81 12.75
N TYR A 144 11.73 4.15 13.49
CA TYR A 144 12.48 4.74 14.57
C TYR A 144 13.98 4.46 14.43
N SER A 145 14.74 5.51 14.19
CA SER A 145 16.20 5.46 14.05
C SER A 145 16.89 5.93 15.32
N PHE A 146 17.73 5.10 15.90
CA PHE A 146 18.54 5.44 17.04
C PHE A 146 19.99 5.00 16.83
N LYS A 147 20.89 5.97 16.70
CA LYS A 147 22.32 5.71 16.39
C LYS A 147 22.45 4.84 15.14
N ALA A 148 23.06 3.66 15.31
CA ALA A 148 23.27 2.69 14.23
C ALA A 148 22.13 1.67 14.07
N VAL A 149 21.06 1.80 14.84
CA VAL A 149 19.92 0.88 14.83
C VAL A 149 18.69 1.59 14.28
N ASN A 150 17.99 0.94 13.38
CA ASN A 150 16.69 1.35 12.88
C ASN A 150 15.67 0.26 13.22
N LEU A 151 14.62 0.62 13.94
CA LEU A 151 13.46 -0.21 14.26
C LEU A 151 12.30 0.23 13.37
N TYR A 152 11.62 -0.71 12.76
CA TYR A 152 10.47 -0.41 11.91
C TYR A 152 9.35 -1.41 12.11
N GLY A 153 8.14 -0.97 11.79
CA GLY A 153 6.96 -1.82 11.87
C GLY A 153 5.84 -1.32 10.97
N GLN A 154 5.00 -2.24 10.55
CA GLN A 154 3.80 -1.96 9.78
C GLN A 154 2.61 -2.72 10.35
N LEU A 155 1.44 -2.10 10.26
CA LEU A 155 0.16 -2.72 10.50
C LEU A 155 -0.73 -2.45 9.30
N LEU A 156 -1.42 -3.47 8.81
CA LEU A 156 -2.43 -3.34 7.77
C LEU A 156 -3.75 -3.92 8.28
N ILE A 157 -4.83 -3.20 8.01
CA ILE A 157 -6.20 -3.58 8.29
C ILE A 157 -6.94 -3.61 6.95
N ASP A 158 -7.33 -4.80 6.50
CA ASP A 158 -8.11 -5.02 5.29
C ASP A 158 -9.61 -5.01 5.62
N ASP A 159 -10.01 -5.75 6.65
CA ASP A 159 -11.39 -5.76 7.14
C ASP A 159 -11.41 -5.89 8.66
N LEU A 160 -12.21 -5.05 9.33
CA LEU A 160 -12.37 -5.05 10.77
C LEU A 160 -13.84 -4.94 11.15
N ASN A 161 -14.41 -6.01 11.65
CA ASN A 161 -15.77 -6.05 12.14
C ASN A 161 -15.82 -6.07 13.67
N ILE A 162 -15.93 -4.90 14.28
CA ILE A 162 -15.91 -4.73 15.74
C ILE A 162 -17.20 -5.27 16.37
N ASN A 163 -18.35 -5.11 15.71
CA ASN A 163 -19.66 -5.45 16.28
C ASN A 163 -19.92 -6.96 16.39
N ARG A 164 -19.21 -7.77 15.63
CA ARG A 164 -19.35 -9.23 15.62
C ARG A 164 -18.51 -9.93 16.69
N TYR A 165 -17.53 -9.24 17.25
CA TYR A 165 -16.71 -9.75 18.34
C TYR A 165 -17.52 -9.98 19.63
N GLU A 166 -18.58 -9.19 19.83
CA GLU A 166 -19.43 -9.29 21.02
C GLU A 166 -20.46 -10.42 20.95
N ASN A 167 -20.83 -10.92 19.78
CA ASN A 167 -22.03 -11.76 19.62
C ASN A 167 -21.82 -13.24 19.26
N THR A 168 -20.66 -13.68 18.77
CA THR A 168 -20.56 -15.05 18.26
C THR A 168 -19.30 -15.82 18.62
N GLY A 169 -18.25 -15.24 19.19
CA GLY A 169 -16.97 -15.92 19.37
C GLY A 169 -16.26 -16.31 18.04
N ASP A 170 -16.97 -16.24 16.92
CA ASP A 170 -16.50 -16.60 15.57
C ASP A 170 -15.86 -15.42 14.81
N GLY A 171 -15.78 -14.24 15.43
CA GLY A 171 -15.31 -13.01 14.79
C GLY A 171 -13.85 -13.04 14.31
N PHE A 172 -13.09 -14.05 14.69
CA PHE A 172 -11.67 -14.15 14.37
C PHE A 172 -11.40 -14.33 12.87
N PHE A 173 -12.24 -15.07 12.15
CA PHE A 173 -12.05 -15.33 10.71
C PHE A 173 -12.41 -14.15 9.79
N GLN A 174 -13.08 -13.13 10.30
CA GLN A 174 -13.55 -12.00 9.49
C GLN A 174 -12.65 -10.77 9.64
N ASN A 175 -11.82 -10.71 10.68
CA ASN A 175 -10.84 -9.65 10.83
C ASN A 175 -9.59 -10.01 10.05
N LYS A 176 -9.24 -9.18 9.08
CA LYS A 176 -8.12 -9.37 8.17
C LYS A 176 -7.02 -8.38 8.53
N LEU A 177 -6.00 -8.88 9.20
CA LEU A 177 -4.89 -8.08 9.71
C LEU A 177 -3.56 -8.64 9.22
N ALA A 178 -2.62 -7.75 8.93
CA ALA A 178 -1.23 -8.12 8.71
C ALA A 178 -0.31 -7.16 9.48
N PHE A 179 0.80 -7.66 9.97
CA PHE A 179 1.80 -6.82 10.63
C PHE A 179 3.22 -7.26 10.33
N GLN A 180 4.12 -6.31 10.46
CA GLN A 180 5.56 -6.47 10.28
C GLN A 180 6.28 -5.79 11.44
N LEU A 181 7.34 -6.42 11.93
CA LEU A 181 8.30 -5.84 12.84
C LEU A 181 9.70 -6.17 12.36
N GLY A 182 10.59 -5.20 12.39
CA GLY A 182 11.94 -5.43 11.93
C GLY A 182 12.97 -4.51 12.59
N VAL A 183 14.21 -4.94 12.49
CA VAL A 183 15.39 -4.21 12.94
C VAL A 183 16.49 -4.28 11.89
N LYS A 184 17.11 -3.13 11.64
CA LYS A 184 18.33 -2.98 10.84
C LYS A 184 19.41 -2.37 11.70
N SER A 185 20.63 -2.81 11.51
CA SER A 185 21.78 -2.21 12.17
C SER A 185 23.00 -2.29 11.27
N GLN A 186 23.82 -1.23 11.33
CA GLN A 186 25.13 -1.19 10.69
C GLN A 186 26.17 -0.93 11.76
N PHE A 187 27.16 -1.79 11.86
CA PHE A 187 28.25 -1.65 12.82
C PHE A 187 29.57 -2.14 12.23
N SER A 188 30.67 -1.68 12.80
CA SER A 188 32.00 -2.09 12.40
C SER A 188 32.71 -2.75 13.57
N ILE A 189 33.40 -3.85 13.30
CA ILE A 189 34.31 -4.51 14.22
C ILE A 189 35.67 -4.51 13.54
N ASN A 190 36.63 -3.78 14.09
CA ASN A 190 37.92 -3.48 13.46
C ASN A 190 37.73 -2.86 12.07
N GLU A 191 38.25 -3.45 11.02
CA GLU A 191 38.15 -3.01 9.62
C GLU A 191 36.92 -3.57 8.88
N HIS A 192 36.15 -4.49 9.51
CA HIS A 192 35.04 -5.17 8.89
C HIS A 192 33.73 -4.44 9.19
N LYS A 193 32.92 -4.20 8.13
CA LYS A 193 31.58 -3.62 8.22
C LYS A 193 30.53 -4.72 8.17
N PHE A 194 29.59 -4.68 9.11
CA PHE A 194 28.48 -5.63 9.21
C PHE A 194 27.17 -4.90 9.02
N ASN A 195 26.27 -5.52 8.23
CA ASN A 195 24.88 -5.14 8.12
C ASN A 195 24.03 -6.25 8.71
N PHE A 196 23.24 -5.92 9.70
CA PHE A 196 22.29 -6.83 10.32
C PHE A 196 20.87 -6.44 9.94
N LEU A 197 20.06 -7.42 9.54
CA LEU A 197 18.63 -7.26 9.32
C LEU A 197 17.92 -8.48 9.89
N SER A 198 16.89 -8.23 10.70
CA SER A 198 15.93 -9.23 11.14
C SER A 198 14.52 -8.70 10.98
N GLU A 199 13.63 -9.50 10.40
CA GLU A 199 12.27 -9.08 10.10
C GLU A 199 11.31 -10.23 10.36
N PHE A 200 10.20 -9.92 11.01
CA PHE A 200 9.08 -10.81 11.23
C PHE A 200 7.84 -10.25 10.53
N ASN A 201 7.19 -11.08 9.73
CA ASN A 201 5.99 -10.74 8.99
C ASN A 201 4.89 -11.77 9.26
N GLN A 202 3.69 -11.29 9.53
CA GLN A 202 2.51 -12.15 9.71
C GLN A 202 1.31 -11.51 9.04
N ALA A 203 0.56 -12.31 8.29
CA ALA A 203 -0.76 -11.95 7.77
C ALA A 203 -1.76 -13.05 8.16
N GLN A 204 -2.95 -12.64 8.57
CA GLN A 204 -4.03 -13.57 8.82
C GLN A 204 -4.55 -14.18 7.51
N PRO A 205 -5.21 -15.35 7.57
CA PRO A 205 -5.85 -15.92 6.40
C PRO A 205 -6.80 -14.91 5.73
N TYR A 206 -6.80 -14.92 4.40
CA TYR A 206 -7.62 -14.05 3.55
C TYR A 206 -7.32 -12.54 3.64
N THR A 207 -6.32 -12.10 4.41
CA THR A 207 -5.81 -10.74 4.30
C THR A 207 -5.38 -10.49 2.85
N TYR A 208 -5.74 -9.34 2.29
CA TYR A 208 -5.57 -8.94 0.89
C TYR A 208 -6.56 -9.58 -0.11
N ALA A 209 -7.45 -10.47 0.34
CA ALA A 209 -8.47 -11.08 -0.50
C ALA A 209 -9.83 -10.42 -0.31
N HIS A 210 -10.57 -10.26 -1.39
CA HIS A 210 -11.94 -9.72 -1.38
C HIS A 210 -12.92 -10.72 -1.99
N LYS A 211 -14.22 -10.40 -1.96
CA LYS A 211 -15.31 -11.25 -2.48
C LYS A 211 -15.12 -11.65 -3.93
N HIS A 212 -14.61 -10.75 -4.74
CA HIS A 212 -14.29 -11.00 -6.14
C HIS A 212 -12.77 -10.98 -6.36
N PRO A 213 -12.17 -11.92 -7.10
CA PRO A 213 -10.72 -11.97 -7.33
C PRO A 213 -10.14 -10.68 -7.91
N MET A 214 -10.88 -10.00 -8.79
CA MET A 214 -10.47 -8.72 -9.38
C MET A 214 -10.47 -7.53 -8.41
N GLN A 215 -10.94 -7.72 -7.19
CA GLN A 215 -10.90 -6.74 -6.10
C GLN A 215 -9.85 -7.09 -5.05
N ASN A 216 -9.14 -8.21 -5.22
CA ASN A 216 -8.04 -8.57 -4.36
C ASN A 216 -6.94 -7.51 -4.42
N TYR A 217 -6.36 -7.21 -3.27
CA TYR A 217 -5.22 -6.29 -3.18
C TYR A 217 -3.98 -6.83 -3.88
N THR A 218 -3.79 -8.15 -3.87
CA THR A 218 -2.68 -8.81 -4.55
C THR A 218 -2.76 -8.63 -6.06
N HIS A 219 -1.61 -8.47 -6.69
CA HIS A 219 -1.45 -8.33 -8.14
C HIS A 219 -0.30 -9.23 -8.60
N MET A 220 -0.52 -10.00 -9.68
CA MET A 220 0.48 -10.88 -10.29
C MET A 220 1.12 -10.25 -11.53
#